data_ad1fe916c4ca49fa7cb2d7dc4e9e590f
#
_entry.id   ad1fe916c4ca49fa7cb2d7dc4e9e590f
#
_cell.length_a   1.000
_cell.length_b   1.000
_cell.length_c   1.000
_cell.angle_alpha   90.00
_cell.angle_beta   90.00
_cell.angle_gamma   90.00
#
_symmetry.space_group_name_H-M   'P 1'
#
loop_
_entity.id
_entity.type
_entity.pdbx_description
1 polymer ?
#
loop_
_entity_poly.entity_id
_entity_poly.type
_entity_poly.pdbx_seq_one_letter_code
_entity_poly.pdbx_strand_id
1 'polypeptide(L)'
;LSNTVELAEELFHSDLRHISTDSDSEVLLNILAHEISRRGENEPSPDTFFDAVESTFKRCEGSINVVSIITDYGLLAFRDKLGIRPLSIGSRNNKGGGKDYMVSSESCAFASSSYEFERDVKPGEAIFISFDGEIYSRICAEDASLNPCLFEYVYFARPDSIIDGVSVYQARQLMGEKLAEKIRQEIPDEDIEVIIPIPESSITSGTKVARTLNKDLAYGFVKNRYVGRTFIMPEQNLRKESVRRKLNPISDEFKDKKVLLVDDSIVRGTTMKQIVSMCYKAGASKVSVASAAAEVKYPNVYGIDMAAKKDLIASSMTKDEIKEFLGCDHLVYQSLEDMVQSVMELNPDIDDVEKSIFDGKYPTNISTEYLENLEKIRG
;
A
#
# COMPACT_ATOMS: atom_id res chain seq x y z
N LEU A 1 -6.23 12.70 5.50
CA LEU A 1 -7.61 13.18 5.70
C LEU A 1 -8.16 13.73 4.38
N SER A 2 -9.47 13.55 4.14
CA SER A 2 -10.14 14.11 2.95
C SER A 2 -10.80 15.47 3.20
N ASN A 3 -11.03 15.83 4.46
CA ASN A 3 -11.65 17.08 4.89
C ASN A 3 -10.69 18.01 5.65
N THR A 4 -9.41 18.00 5.29
CA THR A 4 -8.35 18.75 6.00
C THR A 4 -8.59 20.27 6.00
N VAL A 5 -9.09 20.82 4.88
CA VAL A 5 -9.30 22.27 4.73
C VAL A 5 -10.40 22.75 5.66
N GLU A 6 -11.54 22.07 5.65
CA GLU A 6 -12.70 22.36 6.49
C GLU A 6 -12.34 22.25 7.98
N LEU A 7 -11.56 21.21 8.33
CA LEU A 7 -11.10 21.01 9.69
C LEU A 7 -10.12 22.08 10.16
N ALA A 8 -9.22 22.54 9.29
CA ALA A 8 -8.30 23.62 9.61
C ALA A 8 -9.04 24.93 9.87
N GLU A 9 -10.08 25.25 9.09
CA GLU A 9 -10.95 26.40 9.31
C GLU A 9 -11.75 26.28 10.63
N GLU A 10 -12.30 25.12 10.92
CA GLU A 10 -13.00 24.84 12.17
C GLU A 10 -12.06 25.02 13.38
N LEU A 11 -10.84 24.44 13.34
CA LEU A 11 -9.84 24.58 14.39
C LEU A 11 -9.50 26.06 14.63
N PHE A 12 -9.36 26.86 13.58
CA PHE A 12 -9.03 28.27 13.70
C PHE A 12 -10.17 29.08 14.32
N HIS A 13 -11.40 28.89 13.85
CA HIS A 13 -12.53 29.72 14.26
C HIS A 13 -13.22 29.24 15.54
N SER A 14 -13.35 27.96 15.73
CA SER A 14 -14.11 27.37 16.84
C SER A 14 -13.22 26.92 18.00
N ASP A 15 -12.10 26.28 17.68
CA ASP A 15 -11.20 25.72 18.69
C ASP A 15 -10.06 26.67 19.06
N LEU A 16 -9.94 27.82 18.34
CA LEU A 16 -8.91 28.86 18.52
C LEU A 16 -7.48 28.28 18.40
N ARG A 17 -7.28 27.34 17.49
CA ARG A 17 -5.98 26.71 17.22
C ARG A 17 -5.47 27.11 15.85
N HIS A 18 -4.19 27.40 15.78
CA HIS A 18 -3.49 27.75 14.54
C HIS A 18 -2.75 26.54 14.00
N ILE A 19 -2.90 26.28 12.70
CA ILE A 19 -2.15 25.26 11.96
C ILE A 19 -0.98 25.93 11.26
N SER A 20 0.21 25.38 11.41
CA SER A 20 1.47 25.97 10.92
C SER A 20 1.99 25.32 9.64
N THR A 21 1.52 24.12 9.31
CA THR A 21 1.95 23.35 8.14
C THR A 21 0.77 22.92 7.28
N ASP A 22 1.03 22.46 6.06
CA ASP A 22 0.02 21.87 5.17
C ASP A 22 -0.20 20.36 5.45
N SER A 23 0.32 19.85 6.58
CA SER A 23 0.22 18.42 6.93
C SER A 23 -1.13 18.13 7.59
N ASP A 24 -1.86 17.15 7.06
CA ASP A 24 -3.07 16.62 7.67
C ASP A 24 -2.81 15.99 9.06
N SER A 25 -1.59 15.56 9.33
CA SER A 25 -1.17 15.05 10.64
C SER A 25 -1.19 16.14 11.71
N GLU A 26 -0.86 17.40 11.39
CA GLU A 26 -0.97 18.50 12.34
C GLU A 26 -2.43 18.85 12.65
N VAL A 27 -3.29 18.82 11.64
CA VAL A 27 -4.73 18.99 11.81
C VAL A 27 -5.28 17.92 12.73
N LEU A 28 -4.98 16.66 12.46
CA LEU A 28 -5.42 15.51 13.26
C LEU A 28 -4.92 15.59 14.71
N LEU A 29 -3.64 15.96 14.90
CA LEU A 29 -3.06 16.16 16.24
C LEU A 29 -3.81 17.24 17.02
N ASN A 30 -4.12 18.36 16.38
CA ASN A 30 -4.82 19.47 17.03
C ASN A 30 -6.27 19.12 17.39
N ILE A 31 -6.96 18.34 16.54
CA ILE A 31 -8.31 17.84 16.83
C ILE A 31 -8.27 16.89 18.05
N LEU A 32 -7.39 15.89 18.02
CA LEU A 32 -7.25 14.95 19.13
C LEU A 32 -6.91 15.67 20.45
N ALA A 33 -5.95 16.61 20.40
CA ALA A 33 -5.58 17.39 21.58
C ALA A 33 -6.73 18.29 22.09
N HIS A 34 -7.53 18.87 21.18
CA HIS A 34 -8.73 19.62 21.55
C HIS A 34 -9.76 18.72 22.23
N GLU A 35 -10.04 17.55 21.64
CA GLU A 35 -11.01 16.60 22.18
C GLU A 35 -10.61 16.05 23.56
N ILE A 36 -9.32 15.83 23.81
CA ILE A 36 -8.83 15.48 25.16
C ILE A 36 -9.03 16.66 26.13
N SER A 37 -8.59 17.86 25.75
CA SER A 37 -8.63 19.04 26.62
C SER A 37 -10.05 19.46 26.98
N ARG A 38 -11.01 19.33 26.06
CA ARG A 38 -12.41 19.74 26.24
C ARG A 38 -13.13 18.97 27.35
N ARG A 39 -12.65 17.79 27.71
CA ARG A 39 -13.23 16.97 28.77
C ARG A 39 -12.93 17.51 30.17
N GLY A 40 -11.92 18.39 30.29
CA GLY A 40 -11.66 19.16 31.52
C GLY A 40 -11.24 18.33 32.72
N GLU A 41 -10.79 17.08 32.51
CA GLU A 41 -10.32 16.22 33.59
C GLU A 41 -8.91 16.62 34.02
N ASN A 42 -8.71 16.79 35.33
CA ASN A 42 -7.39 17.09 35.89
C ASN A 42 -6.43 15.88 35.75
N GLU A 43 -6.97 14.66 35.76
CA GLU A 43 -6.26 13.40 35.62
C GLU A 43 -6.99 12.55 34.57
N PRO A 44 -6.64 12.67 33.28
CA PRO A 44 -7.24 11.87 32.22
C PRO A 44 -7.06 10.37 32.46
N SER A 45 -8.13 9.62 32.28
CA SER A 45 -8.18 8.16 32.34
C SER A 45 -8.09 7.54 30.94
N PRO A 46 -7.92 6.22 30.79
CA PRO A 46 -8.03 5.56 29.50
C PRO A 46 -9.35 5.88 28.76
N ASP A 47 -10.46 5.98 29.47
CA ASP A 47 -11.77 6.34 28.89
C ASP A 47 -11.77 7.75 28.31
N THR A 48 -11.09 8.72 28.95
CA THR A 48 -10.92 10.08 28.42
C THR A 48 -10.30 10.06 27.02
N PHE A 49 -9.26 9.22 26.81
CA PHE A 49 -8.59 9.09 25.52
C PHE A 49 -9.47 8.39 24.49
N PHE A 50 -10.20 7.34 24.88
CA PHE A 50 -11.11 6.65 23.97
C PHE A 50 -12.28 7.53 23.54
N ASP A 51 -12.86 8.31 24.43
CA ASP A 51 -13.90 9.28 24.08
C ASP A 51 -13.37 10.39 23.15
N ALA A 52 -12.11 10.79 23.32
CA ALA A 52 -11.48 11.74 22.42
C ALA A 52 -11.27 11.13 21.02
N VAL A 53 -10.88 9.86 20.91
CA VAL A 53 -10.76 9.15 19.64
C VAL A 53 -12.13 9.01 18.97
N GLU A 54 -13.19 8.65 19.71
CA GLU A 54 -14.55 8.58 19.19
C GLU A 54 -14.99 9.92 18.58
N SER A 55 -14.73 11.03 19.27
CA SER A 55 -15.04 12.37 18.77
C SER A 55 -14.17 12.73 17.55
N THR A 56 -12.90 12.30 17.53
CA THR A 56 -12.01 12.49 16.40
C THR A 56 -12.53 11.76 15.16
N PHE A 57 -13.01 10.52 15.29
CA PHE A 57 -13.63 9.77 14.18
C PHE A 57 -14.91 10.41 13.63
N LYS A 58 -15.66 11.12 14.47
CA LYS A 58 -16.87 11.86 14.03
C LYS A 58 -16.54 13.13 13.23
N ARG A 59 -15.38 13.74 13.49
CA ARG A 59 -14.93 14.98 12.82
C ARG A 59 -14.11 14.70 11.56
N CYS A 60 -13.22 13.70 11.62
CA CYS A 60 -12.22 13.44 10.59
C CYS A 60 -12.70 12.41 9.57
N GLU A 61 -12.53 12.70 8.29
CA GLU A 61 -12.83 11.79 7.19
C GLU A 61 -11.55 11.32 6.50
N GLY A 62 -11.53 10.06 6.03
CA GLY A 62 -10.41 9.46 5.34
C GLY A 62 -9.86 8.21 6.04
N SER A 63 -8.61 7.85 5.75
CA SER A 63 -7.89 6.78 6.44
C SER A 63 -7.04 7.35 7.57
N ILE A 64 -7.26 6.85 8.78
CA ILE A 64 -6.68 7.41 10.00
C ILE A 64 -6.03 6.31 10.83
N ASN A 65 -4.72 6.20 10.73
CA ASN A 65 -3.92 5.34 11.60
C ASN A 65 -2.95 6.21 12.40
N VAL A 66 -3.06 6.15 13.70
CA VAL A 66 -2.29 7.00 14.61
C VAL A 66 -1.53 6.15 15.62
N VAL A 67 -0.31 6.53 15.87
CA VAL A 67 0.47 6.13 17.04
C VAL A 67 1.01 7.42 17.66
N SER A 68 0.63 7.70 18.89
CA SER A 68 0.95 8.95 19.60
C SER A 68 1.39 8.66 21.02
N ILE A 69 2.33 9.43 21.54
CA ILE A 69 2.69 9.46 22.95
C ILE A 69 1.93 10.62 23.60
N ILE A 70 1.16 10.29 24.64
CA ILE A 70 0.54 11.28 25.49
C ILE A 70 1.49 11.47 26.69
N THR A 71 2.10 12.66 26.75
CA THR A 71 3.08 13.00 27.79
C THR A 71 2.52 12.73 29.19
N ASP A 72 3.31 12.09 30.03
CA ASP A 72 3.00 11.67 31.41
C ASP A 72 1.96 10.54 31.55
N TYR A 73 1.33 10.07 30.46
CA TYR A 73 0.28 9.05 30.52
C TYR A 73 0.63 7.74 29.82
N GLY A 74 1.06 7.77 28.56
CA GLY A 74 1.34 6.54 27.83
C GLY A 74 1.30 6.69 26.32
N LEU A 75 1.14 5.55 25.65
CA LEU A 75 1.01 5.44 24.19
C LEU A 75 -0.45 5.21 23.82
N LEU A 76 -0.96 6.06 22.93
CA LEU A 76 -2.29 5.92 22.32
C LEU A 76 -2.12 5.54 20.85
N ALA A 77 -2.76 4.46 20.43
CA ALA A 77 -2.81 4.03 19.04
C ALA A 77 -4.25 3.76 18.63
N PHE A 78 -4.64 4.13 17.38
CA PHE A 78 -5.99 3.85 16.87
C PHE A 78 -5.99 3.74 15.35
N ARG A 79 -6.96 2.97 14.85
CA ARG A 79 -7.14 2.64 13.45
C ARG A 79 -8.53 3.07 12.99
N ASP A 80 -8.65 3.65 11.78
CA ASP A 80 -9.93 4.12 11.25
C ASP A 80 -10.99 3.01 11.18
N LYS A 81 -12.27 3.44 11.07
CA LYS A 81 -13.42 2.54 11.09
C LYS A 81 -13.51 1.53 9.95
N LEU A 82 -12.77 1.75 8.87
CA LEU A 82 -12.70 0.84 7.72
C LEU A 82 -11.42 -0.03 7.76
N GLY A 83 -10.47 0.29 8.64
CA GLY A 83 -9.20 -0.43 8.71
C GLY A 83 -8.42 -0.40 7.40
N ILE A 84 -8.48 0.72 6.64
CA ILE A 84 -7.88 0.81 5.30
C ILE A 84 -6.39 0.53 5.34
N ARG A 85 -5.66 1.22 6.23
CA ARG A 85 -4.22 0.97 6.39
C ARG A 85 -3.97 0.01 7.56
N PRO A 86 -2.92 -0.82 7.50
CA PRO A 86 -2.67 -1.79 8.54
C PRO A 86 -2.13 -1.14 9.82
N LEU A 87 -2.50 -1.71 10.95
CA LEU A 87 -1.94 -1.38 12.27
C LEU A 87 -2.00 -2.64 13.14
N SER A 88 -0.89 -2.97 13.78
CA SER A 88 -0.74 -4.21 14.56
C SER A 88 -0.07 -3.94 15.90
N ILE A 89 -0.30 -4.81 16.86
CA ILE A 89 0.33 -4.80 18.18
C ILE A 89 1.10 -6.09 18.42
N GLY A 90 2.24 -5.96 19.07
CA GLY A 90 3.05 -7.06 19.55
C GLY A 90 3.57 -6.79 20.94
N SER A 91 4.04 -7.83 21.63
CA SER A 91 4.60 -7.71 22.96
C SER A 91 5.87 -8.56 23.14
N ARG A 92 6.58 -8.28 24.21
CA ARG A 92 7.64 -9.13 24.73
C ARG A 92 7.67 -9.09 26.25
N ASN A 93 8.14 -10.14 26.87
CA ASN A 93 8.36 -10.16 28.32
C ASN A 93 9.56 -9.24 28.68
N ASN A 94 9.36 -8.37 29.65
CA ASN A 94 10.42 -7.52 30.17
C ASN A 94 11.15 -8.15 31.35
N LYS A 95 12.30 -7.57 31.74
CA LYS A 95 13.12 -8.09 32.88
C LYS A 95 12.46 -7.96 34.24
N GLY A 96 11.40 -7.13 34.36
CA GLY A 96 10.66 -6.90 35.60
C GLY A 96 9.48 -7.87 35.80
N GLY A 97 9.24 -8.82 34.87
CA GLY A 97 8.15 -9.78 34.96
C GLY A 97 6.83 -9.28 34.33
N GLY A 98 6.81 -8.08 33.73
CA GLY A 98 5.71 -7.53 32.94
C GLY A 98 5.95 -7.68 31.42
N LYS A 99 5.14 -6.97 30.64
CA LYS A 99 5.28 -6.90 29.17
C LYS A 99 5.66 -5.50 28.70
N ASP A 100 6.51 -5.45 27.67
CA ASP A 100 6.68 -4.27 26.82
C ASP A 100 5.82 -4.46 25.57
N TYR A 101 5.18 -3.39 25.10
CA TYR A 101 4.35 -3.41 23.90
C TYR A 101 4.99 -2.59 22.78
N MET A 102 4.71 -3.00 21.55
CA MET A 102 5.10 -2.30 20.33
C MET A 102 3.89 -2.21 19.41
N VAL A 103 3.68 -1.06 18.78
CA VAL A 103 2.68 -0.87 17.73
C VAL A 103 3.41 -0.60 16.42
N SER A 104 2.98 -1.24 15.34
CA SER A 104 3.59 -1.11 14.02
C SER A 104 2.55 -1.26 12.92
N SER A 105 2.82 -0.68 11.75
CA SER A 105 2.00 -0.89 10.54
C SER A 105 2.19 -2.27 9.91
N GLU A 106 3.30 -2.97 10.19
CA GLU A 106 3.57 -4.30 9.63
C GLU A 106 4.04 -5.29 10.70
N SER A 107 3.49 -6.51 10.66
CA SER A 107 3.81 -7.58 11.61
C SER A 107 5.28 -8.03 11.56
N CYS A 108 5.94 -7.92 10.39
CA CYS A 108 7.35 -8.26 10.24
C CYS A 108 8.30 -7.38 11.09
N ALA A 109 7.86 -6.19 11.52
CA ALA A 109 8.64 -5.31 12.38
C ALA A 109 8.85 -5.88 13.79
N PHE A 110 7.92 -6.69 14.29
CA PHE A 110 8.01 -7.27 15.62
C PHE A 110 9.18 -8.26 15.75
N ALA A 111 9.29 -9.19 14.80
CA ALA A 111 10.38 -10.18 14.82
C ALA A 111 11.77 -9.51 14.77
N SER A 112 11.93 -8.47 13.94
CA SER A 112 13.20 -7.73 13.83
C SER A 112 13.58 -6.97 15.10
N SER A 113 12.59 -6.65 15.95
CA SER A 113 12.73 -5.90 17.20
C SER A 113 12.61 -6.79 18.45
N SER A 114 12.62 -8.11 18.28
CA SER A 114 12.47 -9.10 19.37
C SER A 114 11.16 -8.96 20.15
N TYR A 115 10.09 -8.63 19.43
CA TYR A 115 8.71 -8.70 19.90
C TYR A 115 7.99 -9.85 19.20
N GLU A 116 6.97 -10.37 19.85
CA GLU A 116 6.03 -11.35 19.28
C GLU A 116 4.78 -10.61 18.77
N PHE A 117 4.34 -10.92 17.56
CA PHE A 117 3.08 -10.42 17.03
C PHE A 117 1.92 -10.98 17.86
N GLU A 118 1.05 -10.13 18.37
CA GLU A 118 -0.15 -10.56 19.09
C GLU A 118 -1.37 -10.58 18.17
N ARG A 119 -1.68 -9.44 17.55
CA ARG A 119 -2.85 -9.28 16.68
C ARG A 119 -2.81 -7.99 15.87
N ASP A 120 -3.65 -7.91 14.89
CA ASP A 120 -4.00 -6.65 14.23
C ASP A 120 -4.92 -5.80 15.14
N VAL A 121 -4.81 -4.46 15.01
CA VAL A 121 -5.75 -3.51 15.61
C VAL A 121 -7.02 -3.52 14.75
N LYS A 122 -8.16 -3.75 15.36
CA LYS A 122 -9.44 -3.84 14.65
C LYS A 122 -9.86 -2.50 14.05
N PRO A 123 -10.68 -2.51 12.98
CA PRO A 123 -11.30 -1.28 12.49
C PRO A 123 -12.03 -0.54 13.61
N GLY A 124 -11.81 0.79 13.71
CA GLY A 124 -12.40 1.63 14.74
C GLY A 124 -11.87 1.42 16.16
N GLU A 125 -10.87 0.56 16.34
CA GLU A 125 -10.28 0.29 17.67
C GLU A 125 -9.25 1.35 18.04
N ALA A 126 -9.30 1.76 19.33
CA ALA A 126 -8.22 2.47 20.01
C ALA A 126 -7.60 1.58 21.09
N ILE A 127 -6.29 1.68 21.23
CA ILE A 127 -5.48 1.01 22.25
C ILE A 127 -4.73 2.08 23.03
N PHE A 128 -4.78 2.01 24.36
CA PHE A 128 -3.97 2.83 25.23
C PHE A 128 -3.06 1.94 26.09
N ILE A 129 -1.78 2.26 26.13
CA ILE A 129 -0.76 1.56 26.91
C ILE A 129 -0.16 2.56 27.87
N SER A 130 -0.41 2.39 29.18
CA SER A 130 0.13 3.26 30.21
C SER A 130 1.65 3.05 30.37
N PHE A 131 2.35 4.01 31.00
CA PHE A 131 3.78 3.84 31.30
C PHE A 131 4.05 2.73 32.31
N ASP A 132 3.05 2.32 33.09
CA ASP A 132 3.12 1.18 34.00
C ASP A 132 3.00 -0.17 33.28
N GLY A 133 2.74 -0.17 31.96
CA GLY A 133 2.64 -1.35 31.12
C GLY A 133 1.24 -1.99 31.08
N GLU A 134 0.22 -1.32 31.64
CA GLU A 134 -1.17 -1.75 31.51
C GLU A 134 -1.72 -1.39 30.13
N ILE A 135 -2.44 -2.32 29.51
CA ILE A 135 -3.05 -2.15 28.21
C ILE A 135 -4.58 -2.12 28.29
N TYR A 136 -5.15 -1.14 27.62
CA TYR A 136 -6.60 -0.94 27.50
C TYR A 136 -6.97 -0.85 26.05
N SER A 137 -8.17 -1.34 25.66
CA SER A 137 -8.66 -1.18 24.29
C SER A 137 -10.18 -0.99 24.26
N ARG A 138 -10.64 -0.24 23.24
CA ARG A 138 -12.08 0.01 23.00
C ARG A 138 -12.36 0.23 21.53
N ILE A 139 -13.48 -0.29 21.03
CA ILE A 139 -14.00 0.11 19.72
C ILE A 139 -14.64 1.49 19.87
N CYS A 140 -14.11 2.47 19.17
CA CYS A 140 -14.50 3.89 19.23
C CYS A 140 -15.30 4.33 18.01
N ALA A 141 -15.61 3.43 17.07
CA ALA A 141 -16.45 3.71 15.89
C ALA A 141 -17.64 2.76 15.85
N GLU A 142 -18.86 3.30 15.60
CA GLU A 142 -20.08 2.50 15.59
C GLU A 142 -20.19 1.60 14.36
N ASP A 143 -19.91 2.12 13.16
CA ASP A 143 -20.07 1.40 11.89
C ASP A 143 -18.71 0.88 11.38
N ALA A 144 -18.00 0.14 12.22
CA ALA A 144 -16.71 -0.42 11.84
C ALA A 144 -16.88 -1.65 10.92
N SER A 145 -16.13 -1.67 9.80
CA SER A 145 -16.05 -2.79 8.88
C SER A 145 -14.63 -2.95 8.36
N LEU A 146 -14.24 -4.17 8.00
CA LEU A 146 -12.87 -4.45 7.58
C LEU A 146 -12.73 -4.35 6.07
N ASN A 147 -12.16 -3.24 5.60
CA ASN A 147 -11.92 -2.93 4.18
C ASN A 147 -10.43 -2.58 3.95
N PRO A 148 -9.50 -3.52 4.10
CA PRO A 148 -8.07 -3.24 3.98
C PRO A 148 -7.69 -2.83 2.57
N CYS A 149 -6.66 -2.01 2.45
CA CYS A 149 -6.16 -1.56 1.15
C CYS A 149 -5.61 -2.73 0.33
N LEU A 150 -6.20 -3.00 -0.83
CA LEU A 150 -5.79 -4.07 -1.73
C LEU A 150 -4.33 -3.89 -2.21
N PHE A 151 -3.89 -2.64 -2.37
CA PHE A 151 -2.54 -2.35 -2.86
C PHE A 151 -1.43 -2.64 -1.84
N GLU A 152 -1.78 -2.77 -0.55
CA GLU A 152 -0.86 -3.32 0.47
C GLU A 152 -0.44 -4.75 0.11
N TYR A 153 -1.39 -5.61 -0.22
CA TYR A 153 -1.10 -7.00 -0.60
C TYR A 153 -0.36 -7.11 -1.93
N VAL A 154 -0.60 -6.21 -2.86
CA VAL A 154 0.06 -6.21 -4.17
C VAL A 154 1.50 -5.74 -4.07
N TYR A 155 1.75 -4.60 -3.41
CA TYR A 155 3.01 -3.89 -3.52
C TYR A 155 3.61 -3.43 -2.19
N PHE A 156 2.85 -2.69 -1.35
CA PHE A 156 3.44 -1.93 -0.23
C PHE A 156 4.00 -2.81 0.87
N ALA A 157 3.21 -3.79 1.33
CA ALA A 157 3.60 -4.63 2.43
C ALA A 157 4.77 -5.55 2.06
N ARG A 158 5.58 -5.87 3.03
CA ARG A 158 6.61 -6.89 2.87
C ARG A 158 5.97 -8.27 2.72
N PRO A 159 6.54 -9.17 1.92
CA PRO A 159 5.96 -10.51 1.71
C PRO A 159 5.91 -11.36 2.99
N ASP A 160 6.77 -11.09 3.96
CA ASP A 160 6.82 -11.77 5.26
C ASP A 160 5.85 -11.18 6.30
N SER A 161 5.03 -10.18 5.92
CA SER A 161 3.98 -9.61 6.78
C SER A 161 2.68 -10.40 6.74
N ILE A 162 1.97 -10.36 7.87
CA ILE A 162 0.56 -10.74 7.99
C ILE A 162 -0.22 -9.46 8.25
N ILE A 163 -1.27 -9.21 7.47
CA ILE A 163 -2.17 -8.06 7.60
C ILE A 163 -3.60 -8.57 7.66
N ASP A 164 -4.32 -8.21 8.71
CA ASP A 164 -5.71 -8.63 8.92
C ASP A 164 -5.90 -10.14 8.75
N GLY A 165 -5.00 -10.92 9.34
CA GLY A 165 -4.99 -12.37 9.28
C GLY A 165 -4.56 -12.96 7.93
N VAL A 166 -4.28 -12.14 6.91
CA VAL A 166 -3.86 -12.57 5.57
C VAL A 166 -2.34 -12.51 5.43
N SER A 167 -1.72 -13.62 5.08
CA SER A 167 -0.30 -13.64 4.67
C SER A 167 -0.14 -12.95 3.32
N VAL A 168 0.63 -11.86 3.29
CA VAL A 168 0.95 -11.13 2.05
C VAL A 168 1.61 -12.04 1.02
N TYR A 169 2.49 -12.95 1.47
CA TYR A 169 3.11 -13.95 0.61
C TYR A 169 2.07 -14.86 -0.06
N GLN A 170 1.11 -15.40 0.72
CA GLN A 170 0.06 -16.27 0.18
C GLN A 170 -0.87 -15.53 -0.77
N ALA A 171 -1.27 -14.30 -0.45
CA ALA A 171 -2.08 -13.48 -1.33
C ALA A 171 -1.39 -13.26 -2.69
N ARG A 172 -0.09 -12.92 -2.69
CA ARG A 172 0.70 -12.78 -3.94
C ARG A 172 0.88 -14.10 -4.69
N GLN A 173 0.93 -15.25 -3.99
CA GLN A 173 0.96 -16.56 -4.63
C GLN A 173 -0.38 -16.84 -5.36
N LEU A 174 -1.53 -16.59 -4.72
CA LEU A 174 -2.84 -16.76 -5.34
C LEU A 174 -3.04 -15.80 -6.53
N MET A 175 -2.66 -14.53 -6.37
CA MET A 175 -2.67 -13.57 -7.48
C MET A 175 -1.80 -14.05 -8.65
N GLY A 176 -0.61 -14.60 -8.36
CA GLY A 176 0.27 -15.16 -9.39
C GLY A 176 -0.32 -16.39 -10.09
N GLU A 177 -1.05 -17.24 -9.39
CA GLU A 177 -1.75 -18.40 -9.97
C GLU A 177 -2.84 -17.97 -10.95
N LYS A 178 -3.73 -17.05 -10.50
CA LYS A 178 -4.82 -16.52 -11.33
C LYS A 178 -4.28 -15.73 -12.53
N LEU A 179 -3.20 -14.96 -12.34
CA LEU A 179 -2.52 -14.27 -13.44
C LEU A 179 -1.99 -15.26 -14.49
N ALA A 180 -1.43 -16.40 -14.06
CA ALA A 180 -0.92 -17.42 -14.97
C ALA A 180 -2.04 -17.99 -15.86
N GLU A 181 -3.24 -18.22 -15.30
CA GLU A 181 -4.37 -18.68 -16.08
C GLU A 181 -4.80 -17.66 -17.13
N LYS A 182 -4.79 -16.39 -16.78
CA LYS A 182 -5.09 -15.30 -17.72
C LYS A 182 -4.01 -15.17 -18.80
N ILE A 183 -2.74 -15.30 -18.45
CA ILE A 183 -1.64 -15.33 -19.43
C ILE A 183 -1.82 -16.46 -20.43
N ARG A 184 -2.20 -17.67 -19.98
CA ARG A 184 -2.46 -18.83 -20.85
C ARG A 184 -3.59 -18.59 -21.86
N GLN A 185 -4.55 -17.73 -21.52
CA GLN A 185 -5.66 -17.36 -22.42
C GLN A 185 -5.28 -16.29 -23.44
N GLU A 186 -4.37 -15.39 -23.08
CA GLU A 186 -4.07 -14.20 -23.87
C GLU A 186 -2.73 -14.26 -24.64
N ILE A 187 -1.79 -15.13 -24.23
CA ILE A 187 -0.47 -15.27 -24.88
C ILE A 187 -0.30 -16.69 -25.36
N PRO A 188 0.05 -16.91 -26.64
CA PRO A 188 0.42 -18.23 -27.15
C PRO A 188 1.57 -18.86 -26.35
N ASP A 189 1.44 -20.15 -26.02
CA ASP A 189 2.43 -20.86 -25.18
C ASP A 189 3.84 -20.85 -25.79
N GLU A 190 3.92 -20.89 -27.12
CA GLU A 190 5.17 -20.81 -27.87
C GLU A 190 5.84 -19.44 -27.82
N ASP A 191 5.16 -18.41 -27.33
CA ASP A 191 5.68 -17.05 -27.18
C ASP A 191 6.29 -16.77 -25.79
N ILE A 192 6.33 -17.81 -24.94
CA ILE A 192 6.95 -17.74 -23.61
C ILE A 192 7.92 -18.91 -23.44
N GLU A 193 9.21 -18.61 -23.30
CA GLU A 193 10.25 -19.58 -22.95
C GLU A 193 10.69 -19.43 -21.49
N VAL A 194 10.87 -18.16 -21.06
CA VAL A 194 11.36 -17.85 -19.73
C VAL A 194 10.55 -16.73 -19.07
N ILE A 195 10.31 -16.86 -17.79
CA ILE A 195 9.63 -15.86 -16.98
C ILE A 195 10.66 -15.14 -16.11
N ILE A 196 10.64 -13.81 -16.17
CA ILE A 196 11.57 -12.95 -15.44
C ILE A 196 10.77 -11.96 -14.60
N PRO A 197 10.69 -12.17 -13.27
CA PRO A 197 10.08 -11.18 -12.37
C PRO A 197 10.96 -9.95 -12.24
N ILE A 198 10.34 -8.77 -12.21
CA ILE A 198 11.02 -7.51 -11.94
C ILE A 198 11.32 -7.43 -10.42
N PRO A 199 12.60 -7.31 -10.01
CA PRO A 199 12.94 -7.31 -8.61
C PRO A 199 12.53 -6.01 -7.90
N GLU A 200 12.07 -6.08 -6.64
CA GLU A 200 11.99 -7.26 -5.79
C GLU A 200 10.53 -7.68 -5.52
N SER A 201 9.56 -6.78 -5.66
CA SER A 201 8.15 -6.93 -5.28
C SER A 201 7.41 -8.03 -6.07
N SER A 202 7.75 -8.22 -7.34
CA SER A 202 7.10 -9.20 -8.21
C SER A 202 7.71 -10.61 -8.18
N ILE A 203 8.77 -10.84 -7.38
CA ILE A 203 9.41 -12.16 -7.31
C ILE A 203 8.42 -13.25 -6.88
N THR A 204 7.59 -12.96 -5.88
CA THR A 204 6.62 -13.94 -5.36
C THR A 204 5.58 -14.32 -6.42
N SER A 205 4.94 -13.34 -7.04
CA SER A 205 3.93 -13.57 -8.09
C SER A 205 4.55 -14.19 -9.33
N GLY A 206 5.70 -13.68 -9.81
CA GLY A 206 6.40 -14.21 -10.99
C GLY A 206 6.89 -15.65 -10.80
N THR A 207 7.37 -16.02 -9.60
CA THR A 207 7.72 -17.40 -9.28
C THR A 207 6.51 -18.34 -9.36
N LYS A 208 5.34 -17.88 -8.87
CA LYS A 208 4.12 -18.68 -8.96
C LYS A 208 3.62 -18.78 -10.41
N VAL A 209 3.69 -17.69 -11.18
CA VAL A 209 3.38 -17.70 -12.62
C VAL A 209 4.24 -18.74 -13.33
N ALA A 210 5.56 -18.75 -13.13
CA ALA A 210 6.47 -19.70 -13.75
C ALA A 210 6.09 -21.15 -13.44
N ARG A 211 5.84 -21.46 -12.18
CA ARG A 211 5.41 -22.79 -11.73
C ARG A 211 4.08 -23.22 -12.34
N THR A 212 3.09 -22.31 -12.37
CA THR A 212 1.74 -22.62 -12.89
C THR A 212 1.75 -22.82 -14.41
N LEU A 213 2.56 -22.04 -15.15
CA LEU A 213 2.72 -22.19 -16.60
C LEU A 213 3.70 -23.31 -16.98
N ASN A 214 4.41 -23.91 -16.02
CA ASN A 214 5.49 -24.87 -16.24
C ASN A 214 6.56 -24.32 -17.21
N LYS A 215 7.01 -23.09 -16.95
CA LYS A 215 8.05 -22.39 -17.71
C LYS A 215 9.26 -22.15 -16.82
N ASP A 216 10.42 -21.95 -17.45
CA ASP A 216 11.66 -21.61 -16.75
C ASP A 216 11.53 -20.26 -16.04
N LEU A 217 12.07 -20.16 -14.84
CA LEU A 217 12.21 -18.95 -14.07
C LEU A 217 13.66 -18.48 -14.10
N ALA A 218 13.88 -17.23 -14.50
CA ALA A 218 15.21 -16.63 -14.44
C ALA A 218 15.19 -15.28 -13.70
N TYR A 219 16.26 -15.00 -12.97
CA TYR A 219 16.50 -13.69 -12.37
C TYR A 219 17.35 -12.83 -13.33
N GLY A 220 16.72 -12.41 -14.43
CA GLY A 220 17.38 -11.71 -15.52
C GLY A 220 17.87 -10.30 -15.19
N PHE A 221 17.53 -9.75 -14.01
CA PHE A 221 17.93 -8.43 -13.58
C PHE A 221 18.68 -8.44 -12.25
N VAL A 222 19.76 -7.68 -12.19
CA VAL A 222 20.49 -7.39 -10.94
C VAL A 222 20.20 -5.96 -10.49
N LYS A 223 19.68 -5.82 -9.27
CA LYS A 223 19.45 -4.51 -8.65
C LYS A 223 20.75 -3.95 -8.07
N ASN A 224 21.09 -2.74 -8.45
CA ASN A 224 22.23 -2.04 -7.88
C ASN A 224 21.86 -1.56 -6.44
N ARG A 225 22.44 -2.21 -5.44
CA ARG A 225 22.18 -1.94 -4.02
C ARG A 225 22.69 -0.57 -3.54
N TYR A 226 23.59 0.05 -4.28
CA TYR A 226 24.21 1.34 -3.94
C TYR A 226 23.40 2.56 -4.44
N VAL A 227 22.38 2.33 -5.24
CA VAL A 227 21.48 3.39 -5.74
C VAL A 227 20.20 3.40 -4.96
N GLY A 228 19.98 4.43 -4.13
CA GLY A 228 18.79 4.60 -3.30
C GLY A 228 17.50 4.78 -4.11
N ARG A 229 16.34 4.83 -3.41
CA ARG A 229 15.03 5.09 -4.03
C ARG A 229 15.01 6.48 -4.67
N THR A 230 14.72 6.56 -5.97
CA THR A 230 14.70 7.80 -6.77
C THR A 230 13.30 8.40 -6.93
N PHE A 231 12.33 8.01 -6.10
CA PHE A 231 10.96 8.56 -6.14
C PHE A 231 10.88 10.06 -5.82
N ILE A 232 11.94 10.64 -5.24
CA ILE A 232 12.00 12.02 -4.73
C ILE A 232 12.68 12.99 -5.71
N MET A 233 13.05 12.56 -6.94
CA MET A 233 13.70 13.46 -7.89
C MET A 233 12.70 14.16 -8.82
N PRO A 234 12.71 15.52 -8.92
CA PRO A 234 11.70 16.28 -9.64
C PRO A 234 11.77 16.19 -11.17
N GLU A 235 12.89 15.85 -11.78
CA GLU A 235 13.08 15.93 -13.23
C GLU A 235 12.93 14.60 -13.98
N GLN A 236 12.12 14.59 -15.05
CA GLN A 236 11.88 13.42 -15.91
C GLN A 236 13.16 12.82 -16.53
N ASN A 237 14.14 13.64 -16.85
CA ASN A 237 15.41 13.16 -17.46
C ASN A 237 16.29 12.41 -16.45
N LEU A 238 16.30 12.83 -15.18
CA LEU A 238 17.00 12.13 -14.10
C LEU A 238 16.34 10.77 -13.78
N ARG A 239 15.03 10.66 -13.97
CA ARG A 239 14.29 9.39 -13.78
C ARG A 239 14.66 8.35 -14.86
N LYS A 240 14.87 8.76 -16.12
CA LYS A 240 15.29 7.85 -17.22
C LYS A 240 16.67 7.23 -16.99
N GLU A 241 17.62 8.02 -16.51
CA GLU A 241 18.95 7.50 -16.13
C GLU A 241 18.90 6.63 -14.87
N SER A 242 17.95 6.89 -13.99
CA SER A 242 17.85 6.20 -12.71
C SER A 242 17.46 4.73 -12.83
N VAL A 243 16.59 4.35 -13.76
CA VAL A 243 16.23 2.95 -14.00
C VAL A 243 17.43 2.14 -14.46
N ARG A 244 18.20 2.68 -15.43
CA ARG A 244 19.44 2.04 -15.92
C ARG A 244 20.51 1.91 -14.84
N ARG A 245 20.58 2.85 -13.91
CA ARG A 245 21.52 2.76 -12.78
C ARG A 245 21.07 1.75 -11.72
N LYS A 246 19.76 1.44 -11.66
CA LYS A 246 19.18 0.55 -10.65
C LYS A 246 19.10 -0.90 -11.08
N LEU A 247 18.82 -1.16 -12.35
CA LEU A 247 18.62 -2.50 -12.89
C LEU A 247 19.58 -2.75 -14.06
N ASN A 248 20.35 -3.83 -13.98
CA ASN A 248 21.23 -4.29 -15.05
C ASN A 248 20.75 -5.65 -15.55
N PRO A 249 20.51 -5.82 -16.87
CA PRO A 249 20.14 -7.10 -17.43
C PRO A 249 21.35 -8.06 -17.48
N ILE A 250 21.11 -9.33 -17.21
CA ILE A 250 22.05 -10.43 -17.43
C ILE A 250 21.81 -10.94 -18.85
N SER A 251 22.66 -10.57 -19.81
CA SER A 251 22.43 -10.81 -21.25
C SER A 251 22.14 -12.27 -21.59
N ASP A 252 22.76 -13.22 -20.91
CA ASP A 252 22.58 -14.65 -21.16
C ASP A 252 21.14 -15.13 -20.86
N GLU A 253 20.40 -14.39 -20.02
CA GLU A 253 19.00 -14.69 -19.72
C GLU A 253 18.02 -14.14 -20.76
N PHE A 254 18.47 -13.26 -21.65
CA PHE A 254 17.65 -12.62 -22.68
C PHE A 254 17.97 -13.09 -24.10
N LYS A 255 19.24 -13.38 -24.38
CA LYS A 255 19.72 -13.62 -25.73
C LYS A 255 18.95 -14.74 -26.42
N ASP A 256 18.34 -14.39 -27.58
CA ASP A 256 17.55 -15.25 -28.46
C ASP A 256 16.29 -15.88 -27.79
N LYS A 257 15.93 -15.45 -26.56
CA LYS A 257 14.78 -15.99 -25.80
C LYS A 257 13.50 -15.16 -25.98
N LYS A 258 12.37 -15.82 -25.82
CA LYS A 258 11.03 -15.21 -25.69
C LYS A 258 10.71 -15.06 -24.21
N VAL A 259 10.72 -13.82 -23.75
CA VAL A 259 10.70 -13.48 -22.33
C VAL A 259 9.32 -12.97 -21.91
N LEU A 260 8.78 -13.47 -20.81
CA LEU A 260 7.66 -12.87 -20.10
C LEU A 260 8.18 -12.13 -18.85
N LEU A 261 8.09 -10.82 -18.86
CA LEU A 261 8.32 -9.99 -17.68
C LEU A 261 7.09 -9.99 -16.79
N VAL A 262 7.27 -10.21 -15.50
CA VAL A 262 6.19 -10.07 -14.50
C VAL A 262 6.54 -8.92 -13.57
N ASP A 263 5.67 -7.90 -13.50
CA ASP A 263 5.80 -6.79 -12.56
C ASP A 263 4.62 -6.76 -11.57
N ASP A 264 4.79 -6.07 -10.45
CA ASP A 264 3.70 -5.92 -9.48
C ASP A 264 2.58 -5.03 -10.03
N SER A 265 2.93 -3.91 -10.65
CA SER A 265 1.97 -2.94 -11.20
C SER A 265 2.58 -2.05 -12.27
N ILE A 266 1.77 -1.56 -13.19
CA ILE A 266 2.16 -0.57 -14.20
C ILE A 266 1.41 0.73 -13.93
N VAL A 267 2.11 1.73 -13.37
CA VAL A 267 1.51 3.01 -12.97
C VAL A 267 1.68 4.06 -14.09
N ARG A 268 2.92 4.51 -14.35
CA ARG A 268 3.23 5.50 -15.39
C ARG A 268 3.69 4.87 -16.71
N GLY A 269 4.04 3.61 -16.72
CA GLY A 269 4.56 2.88 -17.87
C GLY A 269 6.00 3.24 -18.30
N THR A 270 6.53 4.38 -17.89
CA THR A 270 7.88 4.85 -18.32
C THR A 270 9.01 3.91 -17.87
N THR A 271 8.92 3.37 -16.65
CA THR A 271 9.86 2.39 -16.12
C THR A 271 9.80 1.09 -16.93
N MET A 272 8.60 0.55 -17.14
CA MET A 272 8.39 -0.69 -17.88
C MET A 272 8.85 -0.55 -19.34
N LYS A 273 8.56 0.58 -19.99
CA LYS A 273 9.09 0.88 -21.35
C LYS A 273 10.61 0.78 -21.42
N GLN A 274 11.31 1.29 -20.41
CA GLN A 274 12.76 1.21 -20.35
C GLN A 274 13.24 -0.23 -20.14
N ILE A 275 12.56 -0.98 -19.27
CA ILE A 275 12.88 -2.39 -19.00
C ILE A 275 12.70 -3.21 -20.27
N VAL A 276 11.59 -3.07 -21.00
CA VAL A 276 11.34 -3.72 -22.29
C VAL A 276 12.45 -3.38 -23.28
N SER A 277 12.82 -2.11 -23.41
CA SER A 277 13.93 -1.68 -24.28
C SER A 277 15.27 -2.31 -23.87
N MET A 278 15.53 -2.50 -22.56
CA MET A 278 16.75 -3.16 -22.09
C MET A 278 16.76 -4.66 -22.45
N CYS A 279 15.62 -5.36 -22.38
CA CYS A 279 15.51 -6.75 -22.76
C CYS A 279 15.84 -6.96 -24.23
N TYR A 280 15.28 -6.16 -25.13
CA TYR A 280 15.63 -6.23 -26.57
C TYR A 280 17.09 -5.91 -26.83
N LYS A 281 17.69 -4.93 -26.14
CA LYS A 281 19.12 -4.63 -26.24
C LYS A 281 20.01 -5.75 -25.71
N ALA A 282 19.50 -6.52 -24.74
CA ALA A 282 20.18 -7.71 -24.24
C ALA A 282 19.99 -8.94 -25.14
N GLY A 283 19.23 -8.81 -26.25
CA GLY A 283 19.09 -9.83 -27.29
C GLY A 283 17.81 -10.66 -27.21
N ALA A 284 16.80 -10.26 -26.42
CA ALA A 284 15.51 -10.96 -26.40
C ALA A 284 14.87 -10.96 -27.81
N SER A 285 14.33 -12.12 -28.23
CA SER A 285 13.63 -12.27 -29.51
C SER A 285 12.17 -11.79 -29.44
N LYS A 286 11.51 -11.97 -28.28
CA LYS A 286 10.19 -11.42 -27.94
C LYS A 286 10.19 -10.97 -26.48
N VAL A 287 9.40 -9.93 -26.19
CA VAL A 287 9.18 -9.45 -24.82
C VAL A 287 7.70 -9.24 -24.56
N SER A 288 7.14 -10.08 -23.72
CA SER A 288 5.79 -9.95 -23.20
C SER A 288 5.82 -9.39 -21.78
N VAL A 289 4.77 -8.69 -21.39
CA VAL A 289 4.65 -8.07 -20.06
C VAL A 289 3.36 -8.52 -19.40
N ALA A 290 3.44 -8.92 -18.13
CA ALA A 290 2.29 -9.20 -17.27
C ALA A 290 2.38 -8.38 -15.98
N SER A 291 1.29 -7.72 -15.62
CA SER A 291 1.12 -6.99 -14.36
C SER A 291 0.34 -7.87 -13.37
N ALA A 292 0.89 -8.06 -12.17
CA ALA A 292 0.19 -8.75 -11.08
C ALA A 292 -0.95 -7.91 -10.49
N ALA A 293 -1.02 -6.62 -10.82
CA ALA A 293 -2.14 -5.75 -10.53
C ALA A 293 -3.01 -5.51 -11.78
N ALA A 294 -4.28 -5.18 -11.54
CA ALA A 294 -5.16 -4.59 -12.52
C ALA A 294 -4.67 -3.19 -12.94
N GLU A 295 -5.29 -2.62 -13.94
CA GLU A 295 -4.96 -1.27 -14.44
C GLU A 295 -5.20 -0.20 -13.37
N VAL A 296 -4.15 0.53 -12.98
CA VAL A 296 -4.24 1.65 -12.04
C VAL A 296 -4.75 2.89 -12.79
N LYS A 297 -5.99 3.29 -12.51
CA LYS A 297 -6.71 4.33 -13.26
C LYS A 297 -7.02 5.60 -12.47
N TYR A 298 -7.04 5.50 -11.13
CA TYR A 298 -7.51 6.58 -10.26
C TYR A 298 -6.47 6.91 -9.18
N PRO A 299 -6.43 8.16 -8.70
CA PRO A 299 -5.50 8.56 -7.64
C PRO A 299 -5.86 7.89 -6.31
N ASN A 300 -4.86 7.60 -5.50
CA ASN A 300 -5.07 7.20 -4.11
C ASN A 300 -5.28 8.44 -3.23
N VAL A 301 -6.22 8.33 -2.27
CA VAL A 301 -6.54 9.39 -1.29
C VAL A 301 -6.31 8.94 0.16
N TYR A 302 -5.78 7.73 0.36
CA TYR A 302 -5.62 7.09 1.66
C TYR A 302 -4.14 6.91 2.06
N GLY A 303 -3.32 7.94 1.82
CA GLY A 303 -1.94 7.98 2.29
C GLY A 303 -0.91 7.29 1.40
N ILE A 304 -1.30 6.84 0.19
CA ILE A 304 -0.34 6.38 -0.81
C ILE A 304 0.03 7.56 -1.71
N ASP A 305 1.32 7.93 -1.71
CA ASP A 305 1.84 8.94 -2.65
C ASP A 305 1.88 8.36 -4.06
N MET A 306 0.81 8.58 -4.78
CA MET A 306 0.62 8.10 -6.15
C MET A 306 0.67 9.28 -7.14
N ALA A 307 1.02 8.99 -8.37
CA ALA A 307 1.02 9.96 -9.46
C ALA A 307 -0.33 10.66 -9.62
N ALA A 308 -0.31 11.89 -10.12
CA ALA A 308 -1.53 12.57 -10.56
C ALA A 308 -2.27 11.72 -11.61
N LYS A 309 -3.59 11.83 -11.69
CA LYS A 309 -4.41 11.03 -12.62
C LYS A 309 -3.90 11.09 -14.06
N LYS A 310 -3.47 12.28 -14.50
CA LYS A 310 -2.90 12.50 -15.84
C LYS A 310 -1.62 11.70 -16.12
N ASP A 311 -0.90 11.32 -15.07
CA ASP A 311 0.34 10.55 -15.16
C ASP A 311 0.10 9.03 -15.05
N LEU A 312 -1.12 8.60 -14.71
CA LEU A 312 -1.52 7.19 -14.70
C LEU A 312 -1.79 6.75 -16.14
N ILE A 313 -0.94 5.87 -16.67
CA ILE A 313 -1.02 5.51 -18.09
C ILE A 313 -2.38 4.91 -18.48
N ALA A 314 -2.95 4.09 -17.59
CA ALA A 314 -4.24 3.44 -17.82
C ALA A 314 -5.46 4.35 -17.57
N SER A 315 -5.26 5.62 -17.15
CA SER A 315 -6.33 6.60 -17.05
C SER A 315 -6.72 7.21 -18.41
N SER A 316 -5.80 7.18 -19.37
CA SER A 316 -5.93 7.86 -20.66
C SER A 316 -5.70 6.98 -21.89
N MET A 317 -5.11 5.80 -21.71
CA MET A 317 -4.77 4.87 -22.79
C MET A 317 -5.49 3.52 -22.58
N THR A 318 -5.90 2.92 -23.69
CA THR A 318 -6.37 1.53 -23.72
C THR A 318 -5.21 0.56 -23.54
N LYS A 319 -5.51 -0.70 -23.22
CA LYS A 319 -4.51 -1.76 -23.09
C LYS A 319 -3.62 -1.90 -24.34
N ASP A 320 -4.21 -1.80 -25.53
CA ASP A 320 -3.48 -1.92 -26.80
C ASP A 320 -2.55 -0.72 -27.02
N GLU A 321 -3.00 0.50 -26.72
CA GLU A 321 -2.17 1.71 -26.79
C GLU A 321 -1.01 1.64 -25.76
N ILE A 322 -1.27 1.10 -24.56
CA ILE A 322 -0.23 0.89 -23.55
C ILE A 322 0.79 -0.14 -24.05
N LYS A 323 0.35 -1.25 -24.65
CA LYS A 323 1.22 -2.26 -25.26
C LYS A 323 2.14 -1.63 -26.31
N GLU A 324 1.59 -0.82 -27.22
CA GLU A 324 2.37 -0.09 -28.22
C GLU A 324 3.35 0.92 -27.60
N PHE A 325 2.89 1.67 -26.58
CA PHE A 325 3.74 2.61 -25.83
C PHE A 325 4.91 1.91 -25.15
N LEU A 326 4.71 0.74 -24.55
CA LEU A 326 5.75 -0.06 -23.90
C LEU A 326 6.69 -0.68 -24.93
N GLY A 327 6.21 -0.95 -26.15
CA GLY A 327 6.93 -1.62 -27.21
C GLY A 327 7.10 -3.12 -26.95
N CYS A 328 6.16 -3.75 -26.25
CA CYS A 328 6.14 -5.18 -25.99
C CYS A 328 5.22 -5.93 -26.95
N ASP A 329 5.44 -7.25 -27.13
CA ASP A 329 4.65 -8.09 -28.02
C ASP A 329 3.27 -8.39 -27.47
N HIS A 330 3.19 -8.69 -26.17
CA HIS A 330 1.95 -8.94 -25.45
C HIS A 330 1.93 -8.17 -24.12
N LEU A 331 0.73 -7.76 -23.69
CA LEU A 331 0.49 -7.12 -22.41
C LEU A 331 -0.72 -7.76 -21.74
N VAL A 332 -0.53 -8.27 -20.53
CA VAL A 332 -1.60 -8.84 -19.70
C VAL A 332 -1.65 -8.11 -18.37
N TYR A 333 -2.84 -7.66 -17.98
CA TYR A 333 -3.12 -7.16 -16.65
C TYR A 333 -3.91 -8.22 -15.87
N GLN A 334 -3.66 -8.31 -14.57
CA GLN A 334 -4.52 -9.06 -13.67
C GLN A 334 -5.95 -8.51 -13.69
N SER A 335 -6.96 -9.33 -13.38
CA SER A 335 -8.31 -8.83 -13.16
C SER A 335 -8.47 -8.32 -11.71
N LEU A 336 -9.29 -7.28 -11.54
CA LEU A 336 -9.58 -6.75 -10.21
C LEU A 336 -10.30 -7.80 -9.35
N GLU A 337 -11.21 -8.54 -9.95
CA GLU A 337 -11.97 -9.60 -9.30
C GLU A 337 -11.06 -10.68 -8.73
N ASP A 338 -10.07 -11.14 -9.50
CA ASP A 338 -9.11 -12.15 -9.06
C ASP A 338 -8.20 -11.66 -7.94
N MET A 339 -7.83 -10.37 -7.97
CA MET A 339 -7.06 -9.76 -6.88
C MET A 339 -7.86 -9.73 -5.57
N VAL A 340 -9.10 -9.23 -5.62
CA VAL A 340 -10.02 -9.18 -4.47
C VAL A 340 -10.24 -10.59 -3.91
N GLN A 341 -10.57 -11.53 -4.78
CA GLN A 341 -10.81 -12.91 -4.40
C GLN A 341 -9.57 -13.54 -3.76
N SER A 342 -8.37 -13.26 -4.25
CA SER A 342 -7.12 -13.78 -3.68
C SER A 342 -6.86 -13.34 -2.23
N VAL A 343 -7.40 -12.19 -1.81
CA VAL A 343 -7.32 -11.72 -0.42
C VAL A 343 -8.45 -12.30 0.41
N MET A 344 -9.69 -12.22 -0.08
CA MET A 344 -10.88 -12.65 0.67
C MET A 344 -10.95 -14.18 0.88
N GLU A 345 -10.38 -15.00 -0.02
CA GLU A 345 -10.26 -16.44 0.16
C GLU A 345 -9.37 -16.82 1.36
N LEU A 346 -8.41 -15.96 1.71
CA LEU A 346 -7.48 -16.20 2.82
C LEU A 346 -8.04 -15.74 4.17
N ASN A 347 -8.97 -14.79 4.17
CA ASN A 347 -9.69 -14.37 5.36
C ASN A 347 -11.14 -13.99 5.01
N PRO A 348 -12.13 -14.85 5.33
CA PRO A 348 -13.53 -14.59 5.06
C PRO A 348 -14.16 -13.50 5.97
N ASP A 349 -13.46 -13.05 7.00
CA ASP A 349 -13.90 -11.95 7.87
C ASP A 349 -13.66 -10.55 7.25
N ILE A 350 -13.03 -10.49 6.08
CA ILE A 350 -12.88 -9.24 5.31
C ILE A 350 -14.19 -8.96 4.59
N ASP A 351 -14.85 -7.82 4.92
CA ASP A 351 -16.14 -7.43 4.35
C ASP A 351 -16.03 -7.00 2.89
N ASP A 352 -15.03 -6.19 2.55
CA ASP A 352 -14.62 -5.76 1.21
C ASP A 352 -13.15 -5.33 1.28
N VAL A 353 -12.58 -4.89 0.18
CA VAL A 353 -11.22 -4.32 0.13
C VAL A 353 -11.27 -2.90 -0.45
N GLU A 354 -10.43 -2.01 0.07
CA GLU A 354 -10.22 -0.71 -0.54
C GLU A 354 -9.46 -0.90 -1.86
N LYS A 355 -10.10 -0.56 -2.97
CA LYS A 355 -9.65 -0.78 -4.35
C LYS A 355 -9.85 0.41 -5.27
N SER A 356 -10.04 1.59 -4.70
CA SER A 356 -10.42 2.82 -5.42
C SER A 356 -9.43 3.21 -6.53
N ILE A 357 -8.16 2.89 -6.39
CA ILE A 357 -7.16 3.16 -7.44
C ILE A 357 -7.41 2.39 -8.75
N PHE A 358 -8.21 1.33 -8.70
CA PHE A 358 -8.57 0.49 -9.84
C PHE A 358 -9.96 0.83 -10.40
N ASP A 359 -10.98 0.99 -9.53
CA ASP A 359 -12.39 1.15 -9.92
C ASP A 359 -12.96 2.57 -9.73
N GLY A 360 -12.23 3.47 -9.03
CA GLY A 360 -12.65 4.84 -8.75
C GLY A 360 -13.74 4.97 -7.68
N LYS A 361 -14.04 3.89 -6.95
CA LYS A 361 -15.04 3.91 -5.89
C LYS A 361 -14.36 4.05 -4.54
N TYR A 362 -14.42 5.22 -3.98
CA TYR A 362 -13.84 5.54 -2.67
C TYR A 362 -14.83 5.14 -1.57
N PRO A 363 -14.41 4.35 -0.54
CA PRO A 363 -15.30 3.92 0.53
C PRO A 363 -15.66 5.04 1.54
N THR A 364 -14.99 6.20 1.46
CA THR A 364 -15.31 7.40 2.24
C THR A 364 -15.88 8.49 1.35
N ASN A 365 -16.43 9.56 1.95
CA ASN A 365 -16.94 10.70 1.20
C ASN A 365 -15.77 11.49 0.58
N ILE A 366 -15.55 11.29 -0.71
CA ILE A 366 -14.55 12.03 -1.48
C ILE A 366 -15.27 12.94 -2.46
N SER A 367 -15.16 14.26 -2.25
CA SER A 367 -15.77 15.24 -3.15
C SER A 367 -14.98 15.36 -4.46
N THR A 368 -15.69 15.73 -5.54
CA THR A 368 -15.03 16.05 -6.82
C THR A 368 -14.04 17.19 -6.66
N GLU A 369 -14.36 18.19 -5.84
CA GLU A 369 -13.50 19.32 -5.54
C GLU A 369 -12.19 18.90 -4.85
N TYR A 370 -12.27 17.95 -3.90
CA TYR A 370 -11.09 17.37 -3.26
C TYR A 370 -10.17 16.70 -4.30
N LEU A 371 -10.72 15.90 -5.21
CA LEU A 371 -9.94 15.24 -6.27
C LEU A 371 -9.30 16.25 -7.23
N GLU A 372 -10.01 17.32 -7.61
CA GLU A 372 -9.48 18.40 -8.45
C GLU A 372 -8.33 19.15 -7.77
N ASN A 373 -8.45 19.41 -6.47
CA ASN A 373 -7.40 20.06 -5.68
C ASN A 373 -6.18 19.15 -5.53
N LEU A 374 -6.39 17.84 -5.29
CA LEU A 374 -5.33 16.85 -5.23
C LEU A 374 -4.54 16.78 -6.55
N GLU A 375 -5.23 16.86 -7.70
CA GLU A 375 -4.60 16.90 -9.03
C GLU A 375 -3.73 18.16 -9.20
N LYS A 376 -4.19 19.33 -8.72
CA LYS A 376 -3.40 20.58 -8.79
C LYS A 376 -2.12 20.50 -7.94
N ILE A 377 -2.19 19.86 -6.77
CA ILE A 377 -1.05 19.71 -5.86
C ILE A 377 -0.03 18.72 -6.41
N ARG A 378 -0.49 17.60 -7.01
CA ARG A 378 0.37 16.51 -7.52
C ARG A 378 0.84 16.72 -8.96
N GLY A 379 0.21 17.61 -9.70
CA GLY A 379 0.46 17.89 -11.12
C GLY A 379 1.37 19.03 -11.36
#